data_4ae1e3c322ddf1a164d25e3877a28f53
#
_entry.id   4ae1e3c322ddf1a164d25e3877a28f53
#
_cell.length_a   1.000
_cell.length_b   1.000
_cell.length_c   1.000
_cell.angle_alpha   90.00
_cell.angle_beta   90.00
_cell.angle_gamma   90.00
#
_symmetry.space_group_name_H-M   'P 1'
#
loop_
_entity.id
_entity.type
_entity.pdbx_description
1 polymer ?
#
loop_
_entity_poly.entity_id
_entity_poly.type
_entity_poly.pdbx_seq_one_letter_code
_entity_poly.pdbx_strand_id
1 'polypeptide(L)'
;DYISQLVPILDRTFARGGNVVIPSFAVGRTQELLYFIRQIKEERMLKNYNDFPVYVDSPLAVEATNVFCDSYSDFDDEAASLIENGINPIAFPNLYVSVTSEESKAINSDPAPKVIISASGMCEAGRIRHHLKHNLWRPECTILFVG
;
A
#
# COMPACT_ATOMS: atom_id res chain seq x y z
N ASP A 1 1.10 -12.74 12.96
CA ASP A 1 0.06 -11.90 12.38
C ASP A 1 0.66 -10.68 11.70
N TYR A 2 0.36 -10.52 10.44
CA TYR A 2 0.93 -9.46 9.62
C TYR A 2 0.49 -8.06 10.08
N ILE A 3 -0.76 -7.93 10.47
CA ILE A 3 -1.31 -6.65 10.94
C ILE A 3 -0.60 -6.20 12.22
N SER A 4 -0.36 -7.11 13.16
CA SER A 4 0.31 -6.77 14.41
C SER A 4 1.76 -6.32 14.21
N GLN A 5 2.36 -6.70 13.09
CA GLN A 5 3.71 -6.24 12.72
C GLN A 5 3.65 -4.88 12.00
N LEU A 6 2.64 -4.69 11.17
CA LEU A 6 2.52 -3.50 10.33
C LEU A 6 2.09 -2.25 11.12
N VAL A 7 1.17 -2.40 12.05
CA VAL A 7 0.63 -1.27 12.84
C VAL A 7 1.74 -0.49 13.57
N PRO A 8 2.66 -1.13 14.33
CA PRO A 8 3.71 -0.37 15.00
C PRO A 8 4.64 0.36 14.03
N ILE A 9 4.90 -0.23 12.87
CA ILE A 9 5.77 0.38 11.86
C ILE A 9 5.12 1.65 11.32
N LEU A 10 3.83 1.59 11.00
CA LEU A 10 3.08 2.75 10.51
C LEU A 10 3.01 3.85 11.57
N ASP A 11 2.63 3.50 12.80
CA ASP A 11 2.56 4.47 13.89
C ASP A 11 3.88 5.20 14.11
N ARG A 12 4.96 4.43 14.20
CA ARG A 12 6.29 4.99 14.49
C ARG A 12 6.77 5.89 13.35
N THR A 13 6.60 5.45 12.11
CA THR A 13 7.06 6.21 10.96
C THR A 13 6.26 7.49 10.78
N PHE A 14 4.94 7.41 10.89
CA PHE A 14 4.10 8.60 10.75
C PHE A 14 4.31 9.61 11.88
N ALA A 15 4.58 9.12 13.09
CA ALA A 15 4.89 10.00 14.23
C ALA A 15 6.17 10.82 13.96
N ARG A 16 7.09 10.28 13.18
CA ARG A 16 8.30 10.99 12.78
C ARG A 16 8.12 11.89 11.55
N GLY A 17 6.92 11.89 10.96
CA GLY A 17 6.66 12.65 9.74
C GLY A 17 7.18 11.99 8.46
N GLY A 18 7.46 10.69 8.49
CA GLY A 18 8.05 9.98 7.37
C GLY A 18 7.05 9.16 6.56
N ASN A 19 7.52 8.66 5.42
CA ASN A 19 6.77 7.78 4.54
C ASN A 19 7.17 6.32 4.78
N VAL A 20 6.22 5.40 4.55
CA VAL A 20 6.52 3.97 4.52
C VAL A 20 6.51 3.55 3.05
N VAL A 21 7.67 3.13 2.54
CA VAL A 21 7.81 2.65 1.16
C VAL A 21 7.91 1.14 1.18
N ILE A 22 7.02 0.48 0.45
CA ILE A 22 6.95 -0.98 0.40
C ILE A 22 7.18 -1.46 -1.02
N PRO A 23 8.40 -1.93 -1.33
CA PRO A 23 8.64 -2.60 -2.62
C PRO A 23 7.88 -3.92 -2.66
N SER A 24 7.11 -4.15 -3.70
CA SER A 24 6.32 -5.36 -3.86
C SER A 24 6.80 -6.12 -5.10
N PHE A 25 7.23 -7.36 -4.89
CA PHE A 25 7.77 -8.18 -5.97
C PHE A 25 6.74 -9.07 -6.65
N ALA A 26 5.57 -9.21 -6.05
CA ALA A 26 4.52 -10.07 -6.57
C ALA A 26 3.17 -9.35 -6.55
N VAL A 27 2.39 -9.55 -7.60
CA VAL A 27 1.06 -8.97 -7.73
C VAL A 27 0.16 -9.35 -6.54
N GLY A 28 0.15 -10.64 -6.18
CA GLY A 28 -0.66 -11.12 -5.06
C GLY A 28 -0.27 -10.49 -3.72
N ARG A 29 0.99 -10.15 -3.53
CA ARG A 29 1.44 -9.50 -2.29
C ARG A 29 0.87 -8.09 -2.16
N THR A 30 0.76 -7.37 -3.26
CA THR A 30 0.16 -6.04 -3.25
C THR A 30 -1.30 -6.09 -2.77
N GLN A 31 -2.09 -7.04 -3.27
CA GLN A 31 -3.47 -7.18 -2.84
C GLN A 31 -3.59 -7.57 -1.38
N GLU A 32 -2.74 -8.47 -0.89
CA GLU A 32 -2.73 -8.83 0.52
C GLU A 32 -2.44 -7.61 1.41
N LEU A 33 -1.46 -6.80 1.01
CA LEU A 33 -1.12 -5.56 1.72
C LEU A 33 -2.32 -4.60 1.77
N LEU A 34 -2.98 -4.39 0.64
CA LEU A 34 -4.13 -3.50 0.59
C LEU A 34 -5.28 -4.01 1.45
N TYR A 35 -5.50 -5.30 1.49
CA TYR A 35 -6.51 -5.90 2.36
C TYR A 35 -6.21 -5.63 3.83
N PHE A 36 -4.97 -5.84 4.25
CA PHE A 36 -4.57 -5.58 5.64
C PHE A 36 -4.63 -4.10 5.99
N ILE A 37 -4.20 -3.23 5.07
CA ILE A 37 -4.25 -1.79 5.30
C ILE A 37 -5.70 -1.31 5.42
N ARG A 38 -6.60 -1.83 4.58
CA ARG A 38 -8.02 -1.53 4.69
C ARG A 38 -8.55 -1.85 6.10
N GLN A 39 -8.21 -3.04 6.60
CA GLN A 39 -8.63 -3.46 7.92
C GLN A 39 -8.08 -2.55 9.02
N ILE A 40 -6.81 -2.17 8.92
CA ILE A 40 -6.19 -1.23 9.85
C ILE A 40 -6.94 0.11 9.87
N LYS A 41 -7.28 0.63 8.69
CA LYS A 41 -7.98 1.91 8.58
C LYS A 41 -9.42 1.82 9.09
N GLU A 42 -10.13 0.75 8.75
CA GLU A 42 -11.51 0.57 9.20
C GLU A 42 -11.63 0.46 10.71
N GLU A 43 -10.75 -0.29 11.32
CA GLU A 43 -10.73 -0.48 12.77
C GLU A 43 -9.96 0.61 13.50
N ARG A 44 -9.45 1.59 12.77
CA ARG A 44 -8.71 2.75 13.29
C ARG A 44 -7.62 2.32 14.28
N MET A 45 -6.78 1.40 13.83
CA MET A 45 -5.78 0.75 14.68
C MET A 45 -4.55 1.61 14.98
N LEU A 46 -4.33 2.69 14.23
CA LEU A 46 -3.23 3.61 14.49
C LEU A 46 -3.65 4.62 15.57
N LYS A 47 -2.67 5.17 16.29
CA LYS A 47 -2.92 6.07 17.40
C LYS A 47 -3.45 7.43 16.96
N ASN A 48 -2.84 8.05 15.96
CA ASN A 48 -3.13 9.44 15.61
C ASN A 48 -3.37 9.73 14.15
N TYR A 49 -3.10 8.79 13.24
CA TYR A 49 -3.12 9.11 11.81
C TYR A 49 -3.73 7.95 11.01
N ASN A 50 -5.03 7.75 11.18
CA ASN A 50 -5.74 6.66 10.50
C ASN A 50 -6.20 7.01 9.08
N ASP A 51 -6.19 8.28 8.72
CA ASP A 51 -6.62 8.73 7.39
C ASP A 51 -5.44 8.87 6.41
N PHE A 52 -4.35 8.19 6.69
CA PHE A 52 -3.15 8.26 5.86
C PHE A 52 -3.44 7.84 4.42
N PRO A 53 -2.87 8.56 3.43
CA PRO A 53 -3.02 8.15 2.04
C PRO A 53 -2.13 6.96 1.70
N VAL A 54 -2.62 6.12 0.80
CA VAL A 54 -1.88 4.96 0.29
C VAL A 54 -1.81 5.10 -1.23
N TYR A 55 -0.61 5.07 -1.76
CA TYR A 55 -0.37 5.13 -3.19
C TYR A 55 0.14 3.78 -3.68
N VAL A 56 -0.53 3.24 -4.69
CA VAL A 56 -0.05 2.05 -5.40
C VAL A 56 0.48 2.53 -6.74
N ASP A 57 1.79 2.48 -6.90
CA ASP A 57 2.47 2.97 -8.08
C ASP A 57 2.85 1.79 -8.98
N SER A 58 1.89 1.35 -9.77
CA SER A 58 2.07 0.22 -10.69
C SER A 58 1.05 0.28 -11.81
N PRO A 59 1.49 0.16 -13.08
CA PRO A 59 0.55 0.07 -14.21
C PRO A 59 -0.36 -1.15 -14.16
N LEU A 60 0.02 -2.19 -13.43
CA LEU A 60 -0.73 -3.43 -13.34
C LEU A 60 -1.71 -3.47 -12.16
N ALA A 61 -1.75 -2.43 -11.34
CA ALA A 61 -2.53 -2.43 -10.09
C ALA A 61 -4.03 -2.64 -10.34
N VAL A 62 -4.58 -2.04 -11.39
CA VAL A 62 -6.02 -2.16 -11.70
C VAL A 62 -6.36 -3.60 -12.07
N GLU A 63 -5.58 -4.22 -12.96
CA GLU A 63 -5.80 -5.63 -13.35
C GLU A 63 -5.61 -6.55 -12.17
N ALA A 64 -4.60 -6.30 -11.35
CA ALA A 64 -4.32 -7.08 -10.16
C ALA A 64 -5.51 -7.03 -9.18
N THR A 65 -6.13 -5.88 -9.01
CA THR A 65 -7.31 -5.71 -8.16
C THR A 65 -8.47 -6.56 -8.68
N ASN A 66 -8.70 -6.55 -9.98
CA ASN A 66 -9.77 -7.36 -10.60
C ASN A 66 -9.52 -8.85 -10.42
N VAL A 67 -8.29 -9.30 -10.61
CA VAL A 67 -7.93 -10.71 -10.42
C VAL A 67 -8.17 -11.12 -8.96
N PHE A 68 -7.83 -10.29 -7.99
CA PHE A 68 -8.07 -10.57 -6.59
C PHE A 68 -9.57 -10.78 -6.32
N CYS A 69 -10.42 -9.89 -6.83
CA CYS A 69 -11.86 -10.00 -6.63
C CYS A 69 -12.44 -11.27 -7.27
N ASP A 70 -11.89 -11.70 -8.40
CA ASP A 70 -12.33 -12.91 -9.07
C ASP A 70 -11.91 -14.19 -8.32
N SER A 71 -10.85 -14.11 -7.53
CA SER A 71 -10.27 -15.25 -6.82
C SER A 71 -10.49 -15.17 -5.30
N TYR A 72 -11.47 -14.40 -4.86
CA TYR A 72 -11.68 -14.12 -3.44
C TYR A 72 -11.94 -15.37 -2.59
N SER A 73 -12.49 -16.42 -3.18
CA SER A 73 -12.79 -17.66 -2.46
C SER A 73 -11.54 -18.36 -1.93
N ASP A 74 -10.38 -18.04 -2.49
CA ASP A 74 -9.10 -18.61 -2.07
C ASP A 74 -8.41 -17.78 -0.98
N PHE A 75 -9.06 -16.71 -0.52
CA PHE A 75 -8.47 -15.80 0.45
C PHE A 75 -8.89 -16.16 1.88
N ASP A 76 -9.87 -15.47 2.46
CA ASP A 76 -10.40 -15.84 3.77
C ASP A 76 -11.90 -15.54 3.84
N ASP A 77 -12.56 -16.02 4.91
CA ASP A 77 -14.00 -15.88 5.07
C ASP A 77 -14.43 -14.43 5.20
N GLU A 78 -13.61 -13.58 5.80
CA GLU A 78 -13.90 -12.16 5.95
C GLU A 78 -13.90 -11.46 4.60
N ALA A 79 -12.87 -11.71 3.77
CA ALA A 79 -12.80 -11.15 2.42
C ALA A 79 -13.97 -11.63 1.57
N ALA A 80 -14.31 -12.91 1.64
CA ALA A 80 -15.43 -13.47 0.91
C ALA A 80 -16.74 -12.80 1.33
N SER A 81 -16.95 -12.60 2.62
CA SER A 81 -18.14 -11.93 3.15
C SER A 81 -18.26 -10.51 2.65
N LEU A 82 -17.17 -9.76 2.63
CA LEU A 82 -17.14 -8.38 2.13
C LEU A 82 -17.55 -8.32 0.66
N ILE A 83 -16.99 -9.20 -0.16
CA ILE A 83 -17.30 -9.24 -1.59
C ILE A 83 -18.76 -9.61 -1.84
N GLU A 84 -19.29 -10.57 -1.08
CA GLU A 84 -20.69 -10.98 -1.17
C GLU A 84 -21.65 -9.82 -0.85
N ASN A 85 -21.22 -8.89 0.01
CA ASN A 85 -21.99 -7.71 0.36
C ASN A 85 -21.71 -6.51 -0.56
N GLY A 86 -20.99 -6.73 -1.67
CA GLY A 86 -20.67 -5.68 -2.63
C GLY A 86 -19.56 -4.75 -2.19
N ILE A 87 -18.79 -5.12 -1.18
CA ILE A 87 -17.68 -4.31 -0.67
C ILE A 87 -16.37 -4.88 -1.21
N ASN A 88 -15.58 -4.04 -1.89
CA ASN A 88 -14.25 -4.44 -2.35
C ASN A 88 -13.29 -4.47 -1.15
N PRO A 89 -12.76 -5.64 -0.76
CA PRO A 89 -11.94 -5.76 0.45
C PRO A 89 -10.56 -5.13 0.36
N ILE A 90 -10.15 -4.69 -0.83
CA ILE A 90 -8.85 -4.03 -1.02
C ILE A 90 -8.99 -2.57 -1.43
N ALA A 91 -10.22 -2.03 -1.42
CA ALA A 91 -10.48 -0.61 -1.70
C ALA A 91 -10.86 0.12 -0.41
N PHE A 92 -10.43 1.35 -0.25
CA PHE A 92 -10.71 2.18 0.91
C PHE A 92 -10.53 3.65 0.55
N PRO A 93 -11.07 4.58 1.37
CA PRO A 93 -10.82 6.01 1.16
C PRO A 93 -9.33 6.35 1.23
N ASN A 94 -8.89 7.28 0.39
CA ASN A 94 -7.49 7.71 0.30
C ASN A 94 -6.55 6.65 -0.29
N LEU A 95 -7.11 5.72 -1.08
CA LEU A 95 -6.32 4.83 -1.91
C LEU A 95 -6.20 5.42 -3.31
N TYR A 96 -4.98 5.62 -3.77
CA TYR A 96 -4.69 6.21 -5.08
C TYR A 96 -3.82 5.27 -5.89
N VAL A 97 -4.15 5.10 -7.16
CA VAL A 97 -3.37 4.25 -8.07
C VAL A 97 -2.71 5.14 -9.12
N SER A 98 -1.42 5.01 -9.28
CA SER A 98 -0.63 5.78 -10.25
C SER A 98 -0.19 4.88 -11.39
N VAL A 99 -0.46 5.26 -12.63
CA VAL A 99 -0.09 4.48 -13.80
C VAL A 99 0.93 5.20 -14.70
N THR A 100 1.01 6.52 -14.65
CA THR A 100 1.94 7.30 -15.46
C THR A 100 3.18 7.70 -14.66
N SER A 101 4.26 8.02 -15.38
CA SER A 101 5.49 8.53 -14.76
C SER A 101 5.25 9.86 -14.05
N GLU A 102 4.39 10.69 -14.59
CA GLU A 102 4.07 12.00 -13.99
C GLU A 102 3.32 11.83 -12.68
N GLU A 103 2.35 10.92 -12.63
CA GLU A 103 1.65 10.59 -11.40
C GLU A 103 2.60 10.04 -10.35
N SER A 104 3.51 9.16 -10.77
CA SER A 104 4.53 8.58 -9.89
C SER A 104 5.40 9.65 -9.25
N LYS A 105 5.85 10.62 -10.03
CA LYS A 105 6.67 11.72 -9.52
C LYS A 105 5.89 12.61 -8.56
N ALA A 106 4.61 12.84 -8.82
CA ALA A 106 3.77 13.68 -7.99
C ALA A 106 3.60 13.13 -6.57
N ILE A 107 3.69 11.82 -6.38
CA ILE A 107 3.58 11.21 -5.05
C ILE A 107 4.59 11.80 -4.07
N ASN A 108 5.83 12.00 -4.52
CA ASN A 108 6.90 12.49 -3.65
C ASN A 108 6.89 14.01 -3.48
N SER A 109 6.01 14.71 -4.17
CA SER A 109 5.83 16.16 -4.01
C SER A 109 4.91 16.51 -2.84
N ASP A 110 4.07 15.56 -2.41
CA ASP A 110 3.16 15.76 -1.29
C ASP A 110 3.94 15.55 0.02
N PRO A 111 3.99 16.57 0.91
CA PRO A 111 4.73 16.46 2.15
C PRO A 111 4.05 15.59 3.22
N ALA A 112 2.78 15.26 3.07
CA ALA A 112 2.06 14.46 4.07
C ALA A 112 2.62 13.05 4.15
N PRO A 113 2.79 12.49 5.37
CA PRO A 113 3.20 11.11 5.53
C PRO A 113 2.22 10.15 4.85
N LYS A 114 2.75 9.12 4.21
CA LYS A 114 1.94 8.22 3.37
C LYS A 114 2.58 6.84 3.27
N VAL A 115 1.81 5.89 2.78
CA VAL A 115 2.30 4.57 2.37
C VAL A 115 2.44 4.58 0.85
N ILE A 116 3.59 4.14 0.36
CA ILE A 116 3.84 3.98 -1.08
C ILE A 116 4.14 2.51 -1.34
N ILE A 117 3.28 1.85 -2.10
CA ILE A 117 3.49 0.48 -2.54
C ILE A 117 3.87 0.54 -4.00
N SER A 118 5.07 0.12 -4.33
CA SER A 118 5.57 0.19 -5.69
C SER A 118 6.05 -1.17 -6.15
N ALA A 119 5.58 -1.60 -7.31
CA ALA A 119 6.03 -2.85 -7.90
C ALA A 119 7.50 -2.76 -8.30
N SER A 120 8.21 -3.88 -8.13
CA SER A 120 9.61 -3.98 -8.50
C SER A 120 9.83 -5.17 -9.44
N GLY A 121 9.13 -5.17 -10.57
CA GLY A 121 9.39 -6.08 -11.66
C GLY A 121 10.41 -5.49 -12.62
N MET A 122 10.85 -6.30 -13.60
CA MET A 122 11.84 -5.84 -14.57
C MET A 122 11.38 -4.60 -15.34
N CYS A 123 10.10 -4.53 -15.68
CA CYS A 123 9.54 -3.41 -16.43
C CYS A 123 9.29 -2.17 -15.58
N GLU A 124 9.31 -2.30 -14.26
CA GLU A 124 8.94 -1.25 -13.33
C GLU A 124 10.07 -0.86 -12.37
N ALA A 125 11.27 -1.38 -12.61
CA ALA A 125 12.43 -1.10 -11.77
C ALA A 125 12.70 0.40 -11.60
N GLY A 126 12.38 1.19 -12.62
CA GLY A 126 12.56 2.65 -12.57
C GLY A 126 11.67 3.34 -11.53
N ARG A 127 10.46 2.85 -11.32
CA ARG A 127 9.52 3.45 -10.37
C ARG A 127 9.95 3.22 -8.93
N ILE A 128 10.25 1.98 -8.57
CA ILE A 128 10.71 1.70 -7.21
C ILE A 128 12.04 2.42 -6.92
N ARG A 129 12.92 2.50 -7.88
CA ARG A 129 14.19 3.23 -7.73
C ARG A 129 13.95 4.71 -7.48
N HIS A 130 12.98 5.32 -8.14
CA HIS A 130 12.60 6.71 -7.93
C HIS A 130 12.13 6.94 -6.48
N HIS A 131 11.25 6.09 -5.97
CA HIS A 131 10.76 6.20 -4.60
C HIS A 131 11.84 5.94 -3.57
N LEU A 132 12.73 4.97 -3.82
CA LEU A 132 13.86 4.72 -2.94
C LEU A 132 14.81 5.91 -2.92
N LYS A 133 15.08 6.51 -4.07
CA LYS A 133 15.95 7.67 -4.17
C LYS A 133 15.41 8.83 -3.35
N HIS A 134 14.11 9.06 -3.34
CA HIS A 134 13.50 10.16 -2.59
C HIS A 134 13.40 9.91 -1.09
N ASN A 135 13.32 8.66 -0.65
CA ASN A 135 12.98 8.35 0.74
C ASN A 135 14.10 7.65 1.52
N LEU A 136 15.03 6.99 0.85
CA LEU A 136 16.04 6.16 1.50
C LEU A 136 16.99 6.98 2.40
N TRP A 137 17.30 8.21 2.01
CA TRP A 137 18.21 9.08 2.76
C TRP A 137 17.51 9.83 3.90
N ARG A 138 16.19 9.78 3.97
CA ARG A 138 15.40 10.47 5.00
C ARG A 138 15.26 9.54 6.21
N PRO A 139 15.86 9.91 7.37
CA PRO A 139 15.83 9.03 8.54
C PRO A 139 14.43 8.81 9.12
N GLU A 140 13.48 9.72 8.85
CA GLU A 140 12.10 9.57 9.30
C GLU A 140 11.31 8.54 8.50
N CYS A 141 11.77 8.17 7.30
CA CYS A 141 11.07 7.21 6.44
C CYS A 141 11.47 5.77 6.76
N THR A 142 10.58 4.84 6.44
CA THR A 142 10.83 3.40 6.60
C THR A 142 10.67 2.72 5.24
N ILE A 143 11.66 1.89 4.89
CA ILE A 143 11.56 1.02 3.72
C ILE A 143 11.25 -0.37 4.25
N LEU A 144 10.08 -0.90 3.88
CA LEU A 144 9.59 -2.18 4.40
C LEU A 144 9.59 -3.23 3.28
N PHE A 145 10.43 -4.21 3.40
CA PHE A 145 10.48 -5.33 2.46
C PHE A 145 9.54 -6.43 2.92
N VAL A 146 8.68 -6.89 2.01
CA VAL A 146 7.74 -7.98 2.28
C VAL A 146 8.09 -9.15 1.38
N GLY A 147 8.20 -10.31 1.98
CA GLY A 147 8.60 -11.52 1.28
C GLY A 147 7.45 -12.40 0.85
#